data_0f62a311c9d1f929799bcee4230dac78
#
_entry.id   0f62a311c9d1f929799bcee4230dac78
#
_cell.length_a   1.000
_cell.length_b   1.000
_cell.length_c   1.000
_cell.angle_alpha   90.00
_cell.angle_beta   90.00
_cell.angle_gamma   90.00
#
_symmetry.space_group_name_H-M   'P 1'
#
loop_
_entity.id
_entity.type
_entity.pdbx_description
1 polymer ?
#
loop_
_entity_poly.entity_id
_entity_poly.type
_entity_poly.pdbx_seq_one_letter_code
_entity_poly.pdbx_strand_id
1 'polypeptide(L)'
;MNKIAIIIPSRLKAKRLENKPLKLINNKEMILHVYEAATKSKSGEVYVATPDEEIIKVVKEFGGNAIKTSKDHETGTDRIFEVFESVLKNEPKLIINLQGDMPNIQPKAISNLVEYMSKDKCDIGTLASEIKLKSEMDNPNVVKVAVAGTLSEKIFLNAVDFFRTNLNSKLKVYHHVGIYAFTNKALIKYVSLKRSNLELERNLEQLRALEHKMSIHVGYIDSCPLSVDTEEDLIEIRKIMEKNDKK
;
A
#
# COMPACT_ATOMS: atom_id res chain seq x y z
N MET A 1 7.58 -23.02 -7.30
CA MET A 1 7.26 -21.60 -7.57
C MET A 1 7.35 -20.84 -6.27
N ASN A 2 7.91 -19.64 -6.27
CA ASN A 2 7.94 -18.81 -5.07
C ASN A 2 6.51 -18.35 -4.78
N LYS A 3 5.91 -18.78 -3.65
CA LYS A 3 4.58 -18.32 -3.25
C LYS A 3 4.63 -16.82 -2.95
N ILE A 4 3.69 -16.07 -3.50
CA ILE A 4 3.52 -14.63 -3.29
C ILE A 4 2.12 -14.42 -2.72
N ALA A 5 2.02 -13.65 -1.64
CA ALA A 5 0.76 -13.25 -1.04
C ALA A 5 0.56 -11.75 -1.15
N ILE A 6 -0.59 -11.33 -1.66
CA ILE A 6 -1.05 -9.94 -1.64
C ILE A 6 -2.09 -9.84 -0.53
N ILE A 7 -1.79 -9.08 0.52
CA ILE A 7 -2.66 -8.96 1.69
C ILE A 7 -3.12 -7.51 1.79
N ILE A 8 -4.45 -7.33 1.86
CA ILE A 8 -5.13 -6.04 1.93
C ILE A 8 -5.64 -5.85 3.36
N PRO A 9 -4.94 -5.10 4.22
CA PRO A 9 -5.42 -4.80 5.55
C PRO A 9 -6.63 -3.86 5.47
N SER A 10 -7.69 -4.18 6.20
CA SER A 10 -8.92 -3.39 6.19
C SER A 10 -9.60 -3.40 7.55
N ARG A 11 -10.31 -2.29 7.89
CA ARG A 11 -11.16 -2.19 9.08
C ARG A 11 -12.23 -1.14 8.88
N LEU A 12 -13.41 -1.33 9.49
CA LEU A 12 -14.52 -0.37 9.42
C LEU A 12 -14.23 0.91 10.18
N LYS A 13 -13.53 0.80 11.33
CA LYS A 13 -13.24 1.94 12.19
C LYS A 13 -12.21 2.87 11.54
N ALA A 14 -12.69 3.84 10.79
CA ALA A 14 -11.90 4.94 10.23
C ALA A 14 -12.34 6.28 10.87
N LYS A 15 -11.36 7.14 11.19
CA LYS A 15 -11.63 8.41 11.90
C LYS A 15 -12.31 9.47 11.04
N ARG A 16 -12.00 9.54 9.75
CA ARG A 16 -12.43 10.61 8.83
C ARG A 16 -13.55 10.19 7.88
N LEU A 17 -13.68 8.90 7.59
CA LEU A 17 -14.69 8.36 6.69
C LEU A 17 -15.19 7.02 7.27
N GLU A 18 -16.32 7.07 7.96
CA GLU A 18 -16.91 5.89 8.61
C GLU A 18 -17.25 4.82 7.57
N ASN A 19 -17.02 3.55 7.93
CA ASN A 19 -17.24 2.40 7.06
C ASN A 19 -16.56 2.50 5.69
N LYS A 20 -15.41 3.21 5.63
CA LYS A 20 -14.66 3.51 4.41
C LYS A 20 -14.56 2.31 3.42
N PRO A 21 -14.15 1.09 3.83
CA PRO A 21 -13.99 -0.03 2.90
C PRO A 21 -15.27 -0.46 2.20
N LEU A 22 -16.43 -0.20 2.80
CA LEU A 22 -17.75 -0.58 2.27
C LEU A 22 -18.46 0.56 1.54
N LYS A 23 -17.84 1.75 1.41
CA LYS A 23 -18.38 2.85 0.61
C LYS A 23 -18.43 2.44 -0.88
N LEU A 24 -19.57 2.72 -1.51
CA LEU A 24 -19.77 2.36 -2.90
C LEU A 24 -19.08 3.36 -3.86
N ILE A 25 -18.38 2.81 -4.83
CA ILE A 25 -17.85 3.49 -6.00
C ILE A 25 -18.39 2.74 -7.20
N ASN A 26 -19.20 3.40 -8.06
CA ASN A 26 -19.86 2.77 -9.22
C ASN A 26 -20.56 1.45 -8.84
N ASN A 27 -21.39 1.48 -7.79
CA ASN A 27 -22.18 0.35 -7.28
C ASN A 27 -21.37 -0.86 -6.77
N LYS A 28 -20.08 -0.69 -6.48
CA LYS A 28 -19.21 -1.72 -5.90
C LYS A 28 -18.47 -1.13 -4.70
N GLU A 29 -18.29 -1.91 -3.64
CA GLU A 29 -17.58 -1.50 -2.43
C GLU A 29 -16.11 -1.19 -2.74
N MET A 30 -15.57 -0.16 -2.09
CA MET A 30 -14.17 0.29 -2.28
C MET A 30 -13.17 -0.86 -2.14
N ILE A 31 -13.33 -1.70 -1.14
CA ILE A 31 -12.46 -2.85 -0.89
C ILE A 31 -12.43 -3.84 -2.06
N LEU A 32 -13.56 -4.03 -2.73
CA LEU A 32 -13.67 -4.94 -3.87
C LEU A 32 -12.96 -4.41 -5.13
N HIS A 33 -12.90 -3.09 -5.32
CA HIS A 33 -12.09 -2.52 -6.40
C HIS A 33 -10.61 -2.82 -6.21
N VAL A 34 -10.09 -2.66 -4.98
CA VAL A 34 -8.70 -2.97 -4.65
C VAL A 34 -8.43 -4.47 -4.78
N TYR A 35 -9.34 -5.31 -4.26
CA TYR A 35 -9.24 -6.77 -4.37
C TYR A 35 -9.21 -7.23 -5.85
N GLU A 36 -10.08 -6.68 -6.68
CA GLU A 36 -10.14 -6.99 -8.11
C GLU A 36 -8.87 -6.56 -8.85
N ALA A 37 -8.33 -5.35 -8.56
CA ALA A 37 -7.07 -4.89 -9.14
C ALA A 37 -5.91 -5.80 -8.75
N ALA A 38 -5.85 -6.23 -7.48
CA ALA A 38 -4.87 -7.19 -6.99
C ALA A 38 -4.98 -8.54 -7.73
N THR A 39 -6.18 -9.06 -7.90
CA THR A 39 -6.45 -10.32 -8.62
C THR A 39 -6.08 -10.20 -10.10
N LYS A 40 -6.43 -9.09 -10.76
CA LYS A 40 -6.09 -8.81 -12.16
C LYS A 40 -4.60 -8.67 -12.40
N SER A 41 -3.81 -8.34 -11.38
CA SER A 41 -2.34 -8.30 -11.49
C SER A 41 -1.72 -9.67 -11.76
N LYS A 42 -2.42 -10.76 -11.41
CA LYS A 42 -1.98 -12.17 -11.52
C LYS A 42 -0.63 -12.43 -10.84
N SER A 43 -0.30 -11.63 -9.81
CA SER A 43 1.02 -11.64 -9.19
C SER A 43 1.13 -12.57 -7.99
N GLY A 44 0.01 -13.04 -7.43
CA GLY A 44 -0.01 -13.92 -6.25
C GLY A 44 -1.44 -14.17 -5.75
N GLU A 45 -1.56 -14.91 -4.67
CA GLU A 45 -2.84 -15.12 -3.99
C GLU A 45 -3.24 -13.86 -3.22
N VAL A 46 -4.52 -13.47 -3.30
CA VAL A 46 -5.05 -12.24 -2.71
C VAL A 46 -5.89 -12.56 -1.50
N TYR A 47 -5.66 -11.83 -0.40
CA TYR A 47 -6.38 -11.95 0.86
C TYR A 47 -6.77 -10.57 1.40
N VAL A 48 -7.97 -10.46 1.97
CA VAL A 48 -8.35 -9.31 2.79
C VAL A 48 -8.19 -9.69 4.26
N ALA A 49 -7.39 -8.94 5.00
CA ALA A 49 -7.13 -9.13 6.43
C ALA A 49 -7.96 -8.13 7.23
N THR A 50 -8.96 -8.60 7.98
CA THR A 50 -9.92 -7.71 8.68
C THR A 50 -10.47 -8.33 9.97
N PRO A 51 -10.76 -7.53 11.01
CA PRO A 51 -11.49 -8.00 12.19
C PRO A 51 -13.02 -7.98 11.99
N ASP A 52 -13.52 -7.34 10.94
CA ASP A 52 -14.93 -6.95 10.76
C ASP A 52 -15.69 -7.97 9.91
N GLU A 53 -16.75 -8.56 10.46
CA GLU A 53 -17.56 -9.60 9.80
C GLU A 53 -18.25 -9.06 8.53
N GLU A 54 -18.63 -7.79 8.51
CA GLU A 54 -19.27 -7.15 7.36
C GLU A 54 -18.32 -7.13 6.14
N ILE A 55 -17.05 -6.82 6.36
CA ILE A 55 -16.03 -6.86 5.29
C ILE A 55 -15.80 -8.30 4.84
N ILE A 56 -15.72 -9.25 5.80
CA ILE A 56 -15.56 -10.67 5.48
C ILE A 56 -16.72 -11.16 4.60
N LYS A 57 -17.95 -10.80 4.97
CA LYS A 57 -19.16 -11.18 4.22
C LYS A 57 -19.09 -10.65 2.78
N VAL A 58 -18.88 -9.36 2.61
CA VAL A 58 -18.81 -8.70 1.29
C VAL A 58 -17.74 -9.33 0.39
N VAL A 59 -16.53 -9.56 0.93
CA VAL A 59 -15.44 -10.17 0.16
C VAL A 59 -15.75 -11.61 -0.23
N LYS A 60 -16.35 -12.41 0.68
CA LYS A 60 -16.72 -13.81 0.38
C LYS A 60 -17.87 -13.91 -0.63
N GLU A 61 -18.87 -13.04 -0.54
CA GLU A 61 -19.97 -12.97 -1.52
C GLU A 61 -19.46 -12.59 -2.91
N PHE A 62 -18.39 -11.80 -2.99
CA PHE A 62 -17.68 -11.50 -4.24
C PHE A 62 -16.84 -12.69 -4.75
N GLY A 63 -16.70 -13.77 -3.99
CA GLY A 63 -15.84 -14.92 -4.31
C GLY A 63 -14.37 -14.73 -3.93
N GLY A 64 -14.06 -13.74 -3.07
CA GLY A 64 -12.72 -13.44 -2.60
C GLY A 64 -12.34 -14.16 -1.30
N ASN A 65 -11.05 -14.09 -0.95
CA ASN A 65 -10.51 -14.64 0.29
C ASN A 65 -10.45 -13.56 1.36
N ALA A 66 -11.21 -13.72 2.44
CA ALA A 66 -11.14 -12.86 3.62
C ALA A 66 -10.74 -13.68 4.84
N ILE A 67 -9.79 -13.15 5.61
CA ILE A 67 -9.22 -13.76 6.80
C ILE A 67 -9.54 -12.88 8.00
N LYS A 68 -10.16 -13.47 9.02
CA LYS A 68 -10.43 -12.78 10.28
C LYS A 68 -9.14 -12.59 11.06
N THR A 69 -8.90 -11.36 11.50
CA THR A 69 -7.73 -10.98 12.30
C THR A 69 -8.15 -10.40 13.64
N SER A 70 -7.20 -10.25 14.56
CA SER A 70 -7.41 -9.51 15.81
C SER A 70 -7.86 -8.07 15.53
N LYS A 71 -8.60 -7.48 16.51
CA LYS A 71 -9.02 -6.07 16.46
C LYS A 71 -7.88 -5.11 16.76
N ASP A 72 -6.92 -5.51 17.59
CA ASP A 72 -5.98 -4.65 18.29
C ASP A 72 -4.62 -4.49 17.59
N HIS A 73 -4.61 -4.44 16.26
CA HIS A 73 -3.41 -4.09 15.53
C HIS A 73 -3.23 -2.58 15.45
N GLU A 74 -2.04 -2.10 15.83
CA GLU A 74 -1.69 -0.67 15.73
C GLU A 74 -1.58 -0.23 14.27
N THR A 75 -1.00 -1.09 13.40
CA THR A 75 -0.71 -0.78 12.00
C THR A 75 -1.29 -1.80 11.02
N GLY A 76 -1.35 -1.40 9.75
CA GLY A 76 -1.71 -2.32 8.66
C GLY A 76 -0.68 -3.44 8.49
N THR A 77 0.60 -3.13 8.74
CA THR A 77 1.69 -4.11 8.62
C THR A 77 1.60 -5.18 9.70
N ASP A 78 1.25 -4.85 10.94
CA ASP A 78 1.02 -5.84 12.00
C ASP A 78 -0.15 -6.78 11.65
N ARG A 79 -1.21 -6.24 11.04
CA ARG A 79 -2.36 -7.03 10.61
C ARG A 79 -2.03 -8.03 9.51
N ILE A 80 -1.27 -7.61 8.50
CA ILE A 80 -0.85 -8.54 7.44
C ILE A 80 0.13 -9.59 7.97
N PHE A 81 0.94 -9.23 8.97
CA PHE A 81 1.85 -10.18 9.61
C PHE A 81 1.11 -11.29 10.34
N GLU A 82 0.01 -10.99 11.04
CA GLU A 82 -0.83 -12.03 11.66
C GLU A 82 -1.29 -13.07 10.63
N VAL A 83 -1.76 -12.62 9.46
CA VAL A 83 -2.18 -13.52 8.38
C VAL A 83 -1.00 -14.33 7.84
N PHE A 84 0.13 -13.67 7.60
CA PHE A 84 1.34 -14.31 7.09
C PHE A 84 1.85 -15.41 8.04
N GLU A 85 1.87 -15.16 9.35
CA GLU A 85 2.34 -16.09 10.34
C GLU A 85 1.31 -17.20 10.65
N SER A 86 0.08 -16.81 11.02
CA SER A 86 -0.92 -17.73 11.56
C SER A 86 -1.62 -18.57 10.50
N VAL A 87 -1.89 -18.00 9.32
CA VAL A 87 -2.66 -18.64 8.26
C VAL A 87 -1.75 -19.17 7.16
N LEU A 88 -0.83 -18.34 6.67
CA LEU A 88 0.07 -18.71 5.56
C LEU A 88 1.34 -19.43 6.03
N LYS A 89 1.52 -19.62 7.35
CA LYS A 89 2.61 -20.41 7.97
C LYS A 89 4.01 -19.97 7.52
N ASN A 90 4.20 -18.69 7.26
CA ASN A 90 5.44 -18.10 6.77
C ASN A 90 5.94 -18.67 5.42
N GLU A 91 5.04 -19.31 4.65
CA GLU A 91 5.42 -19.94 3.37
C GLU A 91 5.68 -18.93 2.22
N PRO A 92 4.92 -17.81 2.07
CA PRO A 92 5.20 -16.86 1.01
C PRO A 92 6.61 -16.27 1.13
N LYS A 93 7.32 -16.20 0.01
CA LYS A 93 8.64 -15.54 -0.06
C LYS A 93 8.54 -14.03 -0.22
N LEU A 94 7.42 -13.58 -0.78
CA LEU A 94 7.13 -12.16 -0.98
C LEU A 94 5.72 -11.86 -0.47
N ILE A 95 5.59 -10.82 0.34
CA ILE A 95 4.34 -10.36 0.93
C ILE A 95 4.09 -8.92 0.49
N ILE A 96 2.97 -8.70 -0.20
CA ILE A 96 2.54 -7.38 -0.63
C ILE A 96 1.52 -6.85 0.36
N ASN A 97 1.85 -5.74 1.02
CA ASN A 97 0.93 -4.94 1.81
C ASN A 97 0.28 -3.91 0.89
N LEU A 98 -0.93 -4.20 0.42
CA LEU A 98 -1.70 -3.32 -0.47
C LEU A 98 -2.79 -2.63 0.32
N GLN A 99 -2.69 -1.30 0.48
CA GLN A 99 -3.68 -0.54 1.24
C GLN A 99 -5.08 -0.60 0.58
N GLY A 100 -6.12 -0.81 1.40
CA GLY A 100 -7.50 -0.99 0.94
C GLY A 100 -8.24 0.29 0.52
N ASP A 101 -7.53 1.41 0.43
CA ASP A 101 -8.09 2.74 0.14
C ASP A 101 -7.63 3.35 -1.19
N MET A 102 -7.04 2.55 -2.07
CA MET A 102 -6.61 2.96 -3.41
C MET A 102 -7.42 2.24 -4.51
N PRO A 103 -8.74 2.54 -4.67
CA PRO A 103 -9.63 1.75 -5.54
C PRO A 103 -9.30 1.81 -7.02
N ASN A 104 -8.53 2.80 -7.47
CA ASN A 104 -8.08 2.94 -8.87
C ASN A 104 -6.63 2.52 -9.10
N ILE A 105 -6.02 1.76 -8.16
CA ILE A 105 -4.68 1.23 -8.38
C ILE A 105 -4.64 0.33 -9.60
N GLN A 106 -3.62 0.53 -10.45
CA GLN A 106 -3.49 -0.24 -11.68
C GLN A 106 -2.87 -1.62 -11.40
N PRO A 107 -3.43 -2.71 -11.95
CA PRO A 107 -2.83 -4.05 -11.82
C PRO A 107 -1.37 -4.12 -12.25
N LYS A 108 -0.99 -3.35 -13.29
CA LYS A 108 0.39 -3.25 -13.78
C LYS A 108 1.35 -2.69 -12.72
N ALA A 109 0.91 -1.76 -11.88
CA ALA A 109 1.74 -1.23 -10.80
C ALA A 109 2.11 -2.32 -9.80
N ILE A 110 1.15 -3.17 -9.44
CA ILE A 110 1.35 -4.31 -8.53
C ILE A 110 2.31 -5.33 -9.18
N SER A 111 2.07 -5.72 -10.43
CA SER A 111 2.91 -6.71 -11.12
C SER A 111 4.35 -6.23 -11.33
N ASN A 112 4.56 -4.95 -11.66
CA ASN A 112 5.90 -4.38 -11.81
C ASN A 112 6.68 -4.41 -10.48
N LEU A 113 6.02 -4.07 -9.36
CA LEU A 113 6.63 -4.14 -8.03
C LEU A 113 7.03 -5.57 -7.66
N VAL A 114 6.13 -6.53 -7.90
CA VAL A 114 6.37 -7.95 -7.64
C VAL A 114 7.51 -8.49 -8.50
N GLU A 115 7.52 -8.18 -9.79
CA GLU A 115 8.61 -8.60 -10.70
C GLU A 115 9.97 -8.09 -10.22
N TYR A 116 10.05 -6.83 -9.80
CA TYR A 116 11.28 -6.27 -9.26
C TYR A 116 11.73 -6.99 -7.99
N MET A 117 10.82 -7.14 -7.03
CA MET A 117 11.11 -7.73 -5.71
C MET A 117 11.43 -9.23 -5.78
N SER A 118 10.92 -9.93 -6.79
CA SER A 118 11.25 -11.34 -7.02
C SER A 118 12.73 -11.60 -7.38
N LYS A 119 13.50 -10.53 -7.60
CA LYS A 119 14.95 -10.58 -7.89
C LYS A 119 15.82 -10.41 -6.62
N ASP A 120 15.21 -10.41 -5.43
CA ASP A 120 15.86 -10.30 -4.10
C ASP A 120 16.85 -9.11 -3.98
N LYS A 121 16.50 -7.95 -4.52
CA LYS A 121 17.41 -6.79 -4.60
C LYS A 121 17.39 -5.88 -3.37
N CYS A 122 16.36 -5.98 -2.54
CA CYS A 122 16.21 -5.16 -1.32
C CYS A 122 15.24 -5.83 -0.33
N ASP A 123 15.20 -5.31 0.89
CA ASP A 123 14.27 -5.77 1.94
C ASP A 123 12.82 -5.42 1.62
N ILE A 124 12.59 -4.19 1.19
CA ILE A 124 11.25 -3.60 0.96
C ILE A 124 11.24 -2.89 -0.38
N GLY A 125 10.23 -3.14 -1.19
CA GLY A 125 9.91 -2.37 -2.39
C GLY A 125 8.68 -1.51 -2.16
N THR A 126 8.65 -0.32 -2.75
CA THR A 126 7.48 0.57 -2.80
C THR A 126 7.41 1.31 -4.12
N LEU A 127 6.36 2.11 -4.33
CA LEU A 127 6.16 2.83 -5.58
C LEU A 127 6.03 4.34 -5.35
N ALA A 128 6.32 5.12 -6.38
CA ALA A 128 6.10 6.55 -6.38
C ALA A 128 5.79 7.07 -7.80
N SER A 129 5.13 8.20 -7.88
CA SER A 129 4.86 8.91 -9.12
C SER A 129 5.43 10.33 -9.09
N GLU A 130 5.52 10.95 -10.25
CA GLU A 130 5.93 12.35 -10.35
C GLU A 130 4.90 13.28 -9.68
N ILE A 131 5.38 14.26 -8.91
CA ILE A 131 4.55 15.36 -8.39
C ILE A 131 4.39 16.37 -9.50
N LYS A 132 3.15 16.53 -9.99
CA LYS A 132 2.84 17.39 -11.13
C LYS A 132 2.41 18.81 -10.75
N LEU A 133 1.85 18.97 -9.55
CA LEU A 133 1.28 20.23 -9.09
C LEU A 133 1.98 20.70 -7.81
N LYS A 134 2.19 22.01 -7.70
CA LYS A 134 2.73 22.61 -6.48
C LYS A 134 1.81 22.37 -5.27
N SER A 135 0.50 22.40 -5.49
CA SER A 135 -0.49 22.08 -4.45
C SER A 135 -0.33 20.66 -3.88
N GLU A 136 0.08 19.71 -4.70
CA GLU A 136 0.38 18.33 -4.26
C GLU A 136 1.67 18.29 -3.41
N MET A 137 2.69 19.05 -3.80
CA MET A 137 3.93 19.18 -3.02
C MET A 137 3.65 19.79 -1.64
N ASP A 138 2.81 20.81 -1.57
CA ASP A 138 2.51 21.56 -0.34
C ASP A 138 1.46 20.86 0.54
N ASN A 139 0.75 19.85 0.03
CA ASN A 139 -0.30 19.14 0.76
C ASN A 139 0.27 18.21 1.84
N PRO A 140 0.00 18.44 3.15
CA PRO A 140 0.50 17.59 4.23
C PRO A 140 -0.14 16.19 4.29
N ASN A 141 -1.24 15.95 3.57
CA ASN A 141 -1.85 14.62 3.45
C ASN A 141 -1.08 13.73 2.46
N VAL A 142 -0.38 14.32 1.51
CA VAL A 142 0.46 13.62 0.53
C VAL A 142 1.79 13.26 1.17
N VAL A 143 2.12 11.98 1.21
CA VAL A 143 3.43 11.51 1.60
C VAL A 143 4.39 11.64 0.41
N LYS A 144 5.56 12.21 0.66
CA LYS A 144 6.64 12.34 -0.33
C LYS A 144 7.76 11.37 -0.01
N VAL A 145 8.46 10.93 -1.05
CA VAL A 145 9.68 10.16 -0.94
C VAL A 145 10.82 10.87 -1.68
N ALA A 146 11.97 11.00 -1.02
CA ALA A 146 13.18 11.50 -1.62
C ALA A 146 14.07 10.33 -2.06
N VAL A 147 14.64 10.43 -3.27
CA VAL A 147 15.56 9.44 -3.84
C VAL A 147 16.80 10.11 -4.43
N ALA A 148 17.94 9.41 -4.40
CA ALA A 148 19.17 9.88 -5.02
C ALA A 148 19.19 9.54 -6.52
N GLY A 149 18.54 10.35 -7.34
CA GLY A 149 18.48 10.16 -8.80
C GLY A 149 17.09 10.40 -9.37
N THR A 150 16.88 9.97 -10.63
CA THR A 150 15.61 10.09 -11.33
C THR A 150 14.97 8.72 -11.48
N LEU A 151 13.73 8.56 -10.97
CA LEU A 151 12.93 7.35 -11.19
C LEU A 151 12.49 7.28 -12.67
N SER A 152 12.41 6.06 -13.18
CA SER A 152 11.83 5.75 -14.49
C SER A 152 11.25 4.33 -14.46
N GLU A 153 10.47 3.93 -15.48
CA GLU A 153 9.69 2.68 -15.51
C GLU A 153 10.44 1.39 -15.10
N LYS A 154 11.75 1.32 -15.35
CA LYS A 154 12.55 0.10 -15.07
C LYS A 154 13.59 0.31 -13.99
N ILE A 155 13.67 1.51 -13.43
CA ILE A 155 14.70 1.90 -12.46
C ILE A 155 14.06 2.04 -11.08
N PHE A 156 14.52 1.21 -10.15
CA PHE A 156 14.24 1.35 -8.73
C PHE A 156 15.47 1.95 -8.05
N LEU A 157 15.24 2.96 -7.20
CA LEU A 157 16.28 3.64 -6.45
C LEU A 157 16.05 3.51 -4.95
N ASN A 158 17.12 3.62 -4.17
CA ASN A 158 17.02 3.65 -2.72
C ASN A 158 16.20 4.87 -2.26
N ALA A 159 15.23 4.64 -1.38
CA ALA A 159 14.61 5.70 -0.61
C ALA A 159 15.65 6.29 0.35
N VAL A 160 15.71 7.62 0.39
CA VAL A 160 16.58 8.35 1.31
C VAL A 160 15.79 8.89 2.49
N ASP A 161 14.58 9.39 2.25
CA ASP A 161 13.70 9.91 3.29
C ASP A 161 12.22 9.86 2.86
N PHE A 162 11.32 9.89 3.85
CA PHE A 162 9.88 10.05 3.68
C PHE A 162 9.36 11.18 4.56
N PHE A 163 8.51 12.04 4.00
CA PHE A 163 8.00 13.21 4.71
C PHE A 163 6.65 13.68 4.15
N ARG A 164 5.94 14.52 4.92
CA ARG A 164 4.67 15.15 4.50
C ARG A 164 4.85 16.60 4.12
N THR A 165 5.62 17.36 4.88
CA THR A 165 5.94 18.77 4.63
C THR A 165 7.30 18.90 3.99
N ASN A 166 7.48 19.94 3.16
CA ASN A 166 8.71 20.12 2.41
C ASN A 166 9.92 20.27 3.33
N LEU A 167 10.82 19.30 3.29
CA LEU A 167 12.17 19.47 3.77
C LEU A 167 12.96 20.04 2.59
N ASN A 168 13.76 21.09 2.81
CA ASN A 168 14.67 21.66 1.81
C ASN A 168 15.68 20.58 1.36
N SER A 169 15.20 19.62 0.54
CA SER A 169 15.99 18.53 0.04
C SER A 169 16.57 18.89 -1.31
N LYS A 170 17.88 18.69 -1.48
CA LYS A 170 18.55 18.74 -2.79
C LYS A 170 18.24 17.50 -3.64
N LEU A 171 17.56 16.49 -3.08
CA LEU A 171 17.19 15.25 -3.74
C LEU A 171 15.92 15.43 -4.57
N LYS A 172 15.73 14.55 -5.56
CA LYS A 172 14.46 14.47 -6.28
C LYS A 172 13.38 13.86 -5.38
N VAL A 173 12.21 14.49 -5.43
CA VAL A 173 11.06 14.18 -4.59
C VAL A 173 9.90 13.71 -5.45
N TYR A 174 9.23 12.65 -5.01
CA TYR A 174 8.11 12.01 -5.69
C TYR A 174 6.93 11.82 -4.73
N HIS A 175 5.72 11.72 -5.27
CA HIS A 175 4.54 11.31 -4.52
C HIS A 175 4.64 9.81 -4.21
N HIS A 176 4.73 9.49 -2.94
CA HIS A 176 4.82 8.10 -2.49
C HIS A 176 3.46 7.40 -2.55
N VAL A 177 3.44 6.18 -3.06
CA VAL A 177 2.25 5.32 -3.11
C VAL A 177 2.32 4.26 -2.02
N GLY A 178 1.29 4.19 -1.19
CA GLY A 178 1.23 3.34 0.01
C GLY A 178 1.09 1.83 -0.26
N ILE A 179 1.83 1.29 -1.22
CA ILE A 179 1.99 -0.15 -1.43
C ILE A 179 3.40 -0.58 -1.06
N TYR A 180 3.53 -1.69 -0.34
CA TYR A 180 4.84 -2.22 0.06
C TYR A 180 4.95 -3.71 -0.26
N ALA A 181 6.09 -4.10 -0.80
CA ALA A 181 6.44 -5.49 -0.99
C ALA A 181 7.61 -5.85 -0.07
N PHE A 182 7.40 -6.78 0.83
CA PHE A 182 8.39 -7.26 1.77
C PHE A 182 8.92 -8.62 1.33
N THR A 183 10.23 -8.83 1.41
CA THR A 183 10.72 -10.22 1.46
C THR A 183 10.24 -10.86 2.77
N ASN A 184 10.10 -12.19 2.80
CA ASN A 184 9.72 -12.93 4.01
C ASN A 184 10.57 -12.51 5.23
N LYS A 185 11.89 -12.54 5.08
CA LYS A 185 12.84 -12.16 6.14
C LYS A 185 12.67 -10.69 6.56
N ALA A 186 12.41 -9.80 5.60
CA ALA A 186 12.24 -8.40 5.88
C ALA A 186 10.95 -8.13 6.68
N LEU A 187 9.84 -8.80 6.38
CA LEU A 187 8.59 -8.64 7.13
C LEU A 187 8.77 -9.12 8.58
N ILE A 188 9.36 -10.30 8.79
CA ILE A 188 9.65 -10.84 10.14
C ILE A 188 10.55 -9.86 10.92
N LYS A 189 11.63 -9.37 10.28
CA LYS A 189 12.52 -8.38 10.90
C LYS A 189 11.77 -7.10 11.25
N TYR A 190 11.01 -6.54 10.30
CA TYR A 190 10.30 -5.26 10.46
C TYR A 190 9.35 -5.28 11.67
N VAL A 191 8.52 -6.32 11.83
CA VAL A 191 7.56 -6.39 12.94
C VAL A 191 8.22 -6.64 14.30
N SER A 192 9.45 -7.18 14.32
CA SER A 192 10.24 -7.34 15.56
C SER A 192 10.89 -6.04 16.03
N LEU A 193 10.96 -5.01 15.18
CA LEU A 193 11.57 -3.73 15.50
C LEU A 193 10.65 -2.88 16.38
N LYS A 194 11.21 -2.20 17.33
CA LYS A 194 10.51 -1.14 18.07
C LYS A 194 10.22 0.03 17.15
N ARG A 195 9.11 0.71 17.38
CA ARG A 195 8.79 1.95 16.68
C ARG A 195 9.91 2.97 16.85
N SER A 196 10.33 3.55 15.75
CA SER A 196 11.48 4.45 15.74
C SER A 196 11.07 5.91 16.01
N ASN A 197 12.05 6.76 16.36
CA ASN A 197 11.76 8.15 16.70
C ASN A 197 11.14 8.93 15.54
N LEU A 198 11.71 8.81 14.34
CA LEU A 198 11.15 9.48 13.15
C LEU A 198 9.78 8.93 12.74
N GLU A 199 9.56 7.61 12.90
CA GLU A 199 8.24 7.02 12.69
C GLU A 199 7.18 7.69 13.57
N LEU A 200 7.48 7.86 14.87
CA LEU A 200 6.56 8.47 15.83
C LEU A 200 6.37 9.96 15.57
N GLU A 201 7.46 10.68 15.32
CA GLU A 201 7.46 12.12 15.06
C GLU A 201 6.67 12.48 13.82
N ARG A 202 6.90 11.75 12.70
CA ARG A 202 6.30 12.07 11.40
C ARG A 202 5.04 11.27 11.10
N ASN A 203 4.70 10.30 11.96
CA ASN A 203 3.58 9.36 11.77
C ASN A 203 3.65 8.64 10.40
N LEU A 204 4.82 8.08 10.09
CA LEU A 204 5.13 7.37 8.86
C LEU A 204 5.82 6.05 9.19
N GLU A 205 5.09 4.92 9.06
CA GLU A 205 5.55 3.58 9.43
C GLU A 205 6.87 3.17 8.74
N GLN A 206 7.05 3.53 7.48
CA GLN A 206 8.22 3.13 6.69
C GLN A 206 9.54 3.74 7.19
N LEU A 207 9.49 4.79 8.00
CA LEU A 207 10.68 5.37 8.63
C LEU A 207 11.31 4.42 9.64
N ARG A 208 10.53 3.54 10.28
CA ARG A 208 11.06 2.45 11.12
C ARG A 208 12.11 1.62 10.36
N ALA A 209 11.79 1.23 9.14
CA ALA A 209 12.71 0.46 8.31
C ALA A 209 13.99 1.25 7.98
N LEU A 210 13.88 2.53 7.57
CA LEU A 210 15.04 3.36 7.25
C LEU A 210 15.95 3.58 8.45
N GLU A 211 15.40 3.92 9.62
CA GLU A 211 16.20 4.14 10.84
C GLU A 211 16.92 2.86 11.31
N HIS A 212 16.32 1.69 11.04
CA HIS A 212 16.96 0.39 11.32
C HIS A 212 17.77 -0.16 10.13
N LYS A 213 18.14 0.71 9.18
CA LYS A 213 19.02 0.38 8.04
C LYS A 213 18.52 -0.77 7.17
N MET A 214 17.21 -0.93 7.07
CA MET A 214 16.62 -1.80 6.05
C MET A 214 16.61 -1.07 4.71
N SER A 215 16.88 -1.81 3.64
CA SER A 215 16.85 -1.25 2.29
C SER A 215 15.41 -1.09 1.80
N ILE A 216 15.04 0.13 1.38
CA ILE A 216 13.76 0.40 0.72
C ILE A 216 14.05 0.89 -0.69
N HIS A 217 13.58 0.16 -1.71
CA HIS A 217 13.68 0.59 -3.10
C HIS A 217 12.34 1.12 -3.60
N VAL A 218 12.39 2.24 -4.31
CA VAL A 218 11.25 2.95 -4.87
C VAL A 218 11.21 2.77 -6.37
N GLY A 219 10.11 2.25 -6.90
CA GLY A 219 9.84 2.15 -8.33
C GLY A 219 8.92 3.26 -8.82
N TYR A 220 8.98 3.54 -10.11
CA TYR A 220 8.16 4.57 -10.76
C TYR A 220 6.83 4.00 -11.28
N ILE A 221 5.77 4.81 -11.16
CA ILE A 221 4.50 4.64 -11.86
C ILE A 221 4.04 5.95 -12.48
N ASP A 222 3.35 5.87 -13.64
CA ASP A 222 2.95 7.06 -14.41
C ASP A 222 1.85 7.89 -13.76
N SER A 223 0.98 7.25 -12.96
CA SER A 223 -0.11 7.92 -12.28
C SER A 223 -0.29 7.42 -10.86
N CYS A 224 -0.34 8.35 -9.90
CA CYS A 224 -0.64 8.04 -8.52
C CYS A 224 -2.10 7.58 -8.39
N PRO A 225 -2.39 6.42 -7.77
CA PRO A 225 -3.75 6.11 -7.37
C PRO A 225 -4.21 7.12 -6.32
N LEU A 226 -5.48 7.52 -6.37
CA LEU A 226 -6.08 8.37 -5.35
C LEU A 226 -6.31 7.53 -4.08
N SER A 227 -5.73 7.96 -2.96
CA SER A 227 -6.05 7.41 -1.64
C SER A 227 -7.30 8.10 -1.10
N VAL A 228 -8.34 7.33 -0.80
CA VAL A 228 -9.62 7.83 -0.30
C VAL A 228 -9.59 7.85 1.22
N ASP A 229 -9.57 9.04 1.81
CA ASP A 229 -9.53 9.24 3.26
C ASP A 229 -10.68 10.10 3.79
N THR A 230 -11.29 10.91 2.94
CA THR A 230 -12.37 11.85 3.26
C THR A 230 -13.55 11.65 2.32
N GLU A 231 -14.68 12.32 2.61
CA GLU A 231 -15.85 12.32 1.72
C GLU A 231 -15.54 13.04 0.39
N GLU A 232 -14.70 14.08 0.42
CA GLU A 232 -14.25 14.80 -0.78
C GLU A 232 -13.45 13.86 -1.70
N ASP A 233 -12.53 13.07 -1.14
CA ASP A 233 -11.77 12.06 -1.90
C ASP A 233 -12.71 11.02 -2.52
N LEU A 234 -13.75 10.62 -1.77
CA LEU A 234 -14.76 9.66 -2.25
C LEU A 234 -15.56 10.21 -3.43
N ILE A 235 -15.92 11.49 -3.38
CA ILE A 235 -16.61 12.17 -4.50
C ILE A 235 -15.68 12.25 -5.72
N GLU A 236 -14.42 12.60 -5.51
CA GLU A 236 -13.43 12.70 -6.58
C GLU A 236 -13.17 11.37 -7.26
N ILE A 237 -12.94 10.31 -6.49
CA ILE A 237 -12.66 8.98 -7.05
C ILE A 237 -13.85 8.42 -7.85
N ARG A 238 -15.09 8.67 -7.42
CA ARG A 238 -16.29 8.30 -8.19
C ARG A 238 -16.27 8.92 -9.58
N LYS A 239 -15.95 10.22 -9.67
CA LYS A 239 -15.84 10.94 -10.96
C LYS A 239 -14.73 10.39 -11.85
N ILE A 240 -13.58 10.04 -11.25
CA ILE A 240 -12.44 9.48 -11.98
C ILE A 240 -12.80 8.11 -12.56
N MET A 241 -13.38 7.23 -11.74
CA MET A 241 -13.67 5.86 -12.14
C MET A 241 -14.84 5.77 -13.13
N GLU A 242 -15.86 6.63 -12.98
CA GLU A 242 -16.96 6.71 -13.97
C GLU A 242 -16.47 7.11 -15.38
N LYS A 243 -15.47 8.00 -15.47
CA LYS A 243 -14.88 8.36 -16.77
C LYS A 243 -14.08 7.23 -17.39
N ASN A 244 -13.48 6.35 -16.59
CA ASN A 244 -12.69 5.22 -17.07
C ASN A 244 -13.58 4.09 -17.57
N ASP A 245 -14.76 3.87 -16.98
CA ASP A 245 -15.73 2.85 -17.41
C ASP A 245 -16.40 3.20 -18.75
N LYS A 246 -16.37 4.47 -19.18
CA LYS A 246 -16.94 4.96 -20.45
C LYS A 246 -15.95 4.96 -21.63
N LYS A 247 -14.70 4.56 -21.40
CA LYS A 247 -13.66 4.41 -22.43
C LYS A 247 -13.41 2.97 -22.77
#